data_8a024ac8438e12db73c92ee50bcf64ee
#
_entry.id   8a024ac8438e12db73c92ee50bcf64ee
#
_cell.length_a   1.000
_cell.length_b   1.000
_cell.length_c   1.000
_cell.angle_alpha   90.00
_cell.angle_beta   90.00
_cell.angle_gamma   90.00
#
_symmetry.space_group_name_H-M   'P 1'
#
loop_
_entity.id
_entity.type
_entity.pdbx_description
1 polymer ?
#
loop_
_entity_poly.entity_id
_entity_poly.type
_entity_poly.pdbx_seq_one_letter_code
_entity_poly.pdbx_strand_id
1 'polypeptide(L)'
;PFWLVNQWFTRYLYDIDNEIEAQPRAWIVRESDKRSEPTPYADYPNPEASLVDLFPAGKGARVGALAMAASSGEQSLTDAPATSGAEHAQASSSKARLLFASPKLVAPLHLSGHYEMKVRVASNKPAANLSVWLVSLPFEEGATINDNIISRGWADPQNRNSMTESSPLVPGEYVDLAFRLMPDDQVVPAGEQLGLMIFASDPEFTLQPKAGTKLTIDLSGTSIGLPVVGGEAALKEALGRD
;
A
#
# COMPACT_ATOMS: atom_id res chain seq x y z
N PRO A 1 6.38 -12.29 -23.51
CA PRO A 1 6.71 -10.86 -23.63
C PRO A 1 7.73 -10.56 -24.72
N PHE A 2 8.69 -11.47 -25.10
CA PHE A 2 9.69 -11.20 -26.15
C PHE A 2 9.08 -10.89 -27.53
N TRP A 3 7.98 -11.50 -27.88
CA TRP A 3 7.28 -11.21 -29.15
C TRP A 3 6.76 -9.78 -29.19
N LEU A 4 6.23 -9.25 -28.08
CA LEU A 4 5.74 -7.86 -27.97
C LEU A 4 6.89 -6.87 -28.13
N VAL A 5 8.02 -7.13 -27.46
CA VAL A 5 9.25 -6.33 -27.59
C VAL A 5 9.73 -6.33 -29.04
N ASN A 6 9.72 -7.49 -29.72
CA ASN A 6 10.11 -7.60 -31.11
C ASN A 6 9.16 -6.79 -32.03
N GLN A 7 7.83 -6.91 -31.85
CA GLN A 7 6.87 -6.12 -32.61
C GLN A 7 7.09 -4.62 -32.40
N TRP A 8 7.32 -4.19 -31.16
CA TRP A 8 7.55 -2.77 -30.82
C TRP A 8 8.80 -2.22 -31.55
N PHE A 9 9.94 -2.93 -31.46
CA PHE A 9 11.15 -2.52 -32.17
C PHE A 9 11.02 -2.61 -33.69
N THR A 10 10.35 -3.63 -34.21
CA THR A 10 10.09 -3.77 -35.63
C THR A 10 9.27 -2.60 -36.17
N ARG A 11 8.27 -2.16 -35.42
CA ARG A 11 7.45 -1.01 -35.79
C ARG A 11 8.22 0.30 -35.74
N TYR A 12 8.89 0.59 -34.61
CA TYR A 12 9.44 1.91 -34.35
C TYR A 12 10.90 2.11 -34.78
N LEU A 13 11.67 1.05 -34.99
CA LEU A 13 13.02 1.13 -35.50
C LEU A 13 13.14 0.83 -37.00
N TYR A 14 12.30 -0.05 -37.54
CA TYR A 14 12.32 -0.46 -38.94
C TYR A 14 11.15 0.08 -39.74
N ASP A 15 10.24 0.81 -39.13
CA ASP A 15 9.04 1.40 -39.75
C ASP A 15 8.15 0.36 -40.48
N ILE A 16 8.13 -0.87 -39.97
CA ILE A 16 7.29 -1.95 -40.49
C ILE A 16 5.93 -1.92 -39.76
N ASP A 17 4.86 -1.73 -40.51
CA ASP A 17 3.51 -1.79 -39.95
C ASP A 17 3.18 -3.21 -39.55
N ASN A 18 2.87 -3.41 -38.27
CA ASN A 18 2.56 -4.70 -37.65
C ASN A 18 1.40 -4.63 -36.65
N GLU A 19 0.59 -3.58 -36.75
CA GLU A 19 -0.63 -3.37 -35.97
C GLU A 19 -0.42 -3.31 -34.45
N ILE A 20 0.79 -3.02 -33.97
CA ILE A 20 1.05 -2.98 -32.52
C ILE A 20 0.23 -1.89 -31.82
N GLU A 21 -0.07 -0.78 -32.51
CA GLU A 21 -0.89 0.31 -32.00
C GLU A 21 -2.37 -0.07 -31.81
N ALA A 22 -2.83 -1.14 -32.46
CA ALA A 22 -4.18 -1.67 -32.30
C ALA A 22 -4.32 -2.64 -31.11
N GLN A 23 -3.19 -3.03 -30.52
CA GLN A 23 -3.19 -3.95 -29.37
C GLN A 23 -3.58 -3.24 -28.06
N PRO A 24 -4.03 -3.98 -27.04
CA PRO A 24 -4.22 -3.44 -25.70
C PRO A 24 -2.97 -2.74 -25.20
N ARG A 25 -3.13 -1.57 -24.56
CA ARG A 25 -2.01 -0.78 -24.05
C ARG A 25 -1.30 -1.43 -22.86
N ALA A 26 -2.02 -2.25 -22.10
CA ALA A 26 -1.46 -2.96 -20.96
C ALA A 26 -1.86 -4.44 -20.98
N TRP A 27 -0.91 -5.29 -20.59
CA TRP A 27 -1.09 -6.71 -20.43
C TRP A 27 -0.77 -7.05 -18.98
N ILE A 28 -1.79 -7.29 -18.18
CA ILE A 28 -1.68 -7.45 -16.73
C ILE A 28 -1.65 -8.92 -16.35
N VAL A 29 -0.65 -9.27 -15.56
CA VAL A 29 -0.60 -10.56 -14.86
C VAL A 29 -0.88 -10.26 -13.39
N ARG A 30 -2.08 -10.57 -12.91
CA ARG A 30 -2.43 -10.45 -11.50
C ARG A 30 -1.63 -11.44 -10.67
N GLU A 31 -1.47 -11.16 -9.38
CA GLU A 31 -0.66 -11.99 -8.49
C GLU A 31 -1.07 -13.46 -8.45
N SER A 32 -2.36 -13.76 -8.56
CA SER A 32 -2.89 -15.14 -8.61
C SER A 32 -2.98 -15.76 -10.01
N ASP A 33 -2.69 -14.97 -11.06
CA ASP A 33 -2.87 -15.40 -12.44
C ASP A 33 -1.66 -16.19 -12.97
N LYS A 34 -1.90 -17.02 -13.98
CA LYS A 34 -0.82 -17.65 -14.71
C LYS A 34 -0.10 -16.63 -15.58
N ARG A 35 1.21 -16.55 -15.46
CA ARG A 35 2.06 -15.63 -16.25
C ARG A 35 1.93 -15.80 -17.78
N SER A 36 1.44 -16.96 -18.23
CA SER A 36 1.20 -17.24 -19.65
C SER A 36 -0.11 -16.67 -20.17
N GLU A 37 -0.99 -16.22 -19.31
CA GLU A 37 -2.36 -15.81 -19.64
C GLU A 37 -2.64 -14.39 -19.11
N PRO A 38 -1.90 -13.35 -19.61
CA PRO A 38 -2.10 -12.00 -19.14
C PRO A 38 -3.45 -11.44 -19.59
N THR A 39 -4.10 -10.67 -18.72
CA THR A 39 -5.37 -10.00 -19.04
C THR A 39 -5.09 -8.70 -19.81
N PRO A 40 -5.72 -8.48 -20.98
CA PRO A 40 -5.58 -7.26 -21.75
C PRO A 40 -6.43 -6.14 -21.14
N TYR A 41 -5.82 -4.96 -20.92
CA TYR A 41 -6.49 -3.74 -20.52
C TYR A 41 -6.35 -2.67 -21.59
N ALA A 42 -7.40 -1.86 -21.75
CA ALA A 42 -7.37 -0.70 -22.65
C ALA A 42 -6.31 0.33 -22.19
N ASP A 43 -6.09 0.43 -20.88
CA ASP A 43 -5.05 1.25 -20.26
C ASP A 43 -4.71 0.71 -18.85
N TYR A 44 -3.61 1.23 -18.25
CA TYR A 44 -3.26 0.95 -16.85
C TYR A 44 -2.94 2.26 -16.12
N PRO A 45 -3.46 2.50 -14.91
CA PRO A 45 -4.40 1.66 -14.13
C PRO A 45 -5.69 1.32 -14.87
N ASN A 46 -6.42 0.28 -14.40
CA ASN A 46 -7.73 -0.06 -14.99
C ASN A 46 -8.61 1.20 -15.03
N PRO A 47 -9.14 1.59 -16.21
CA PRO A 47 -9.96 2.81 -16.34
C PRO A 47 -11.24 2.84 -15.47
N GLU A 48 -11.71 1.66 -15.03
CA GLU A 48 -12.84 1.53 -14.12
C GLU A 48 -12.45 1.67 -12.64
N ALA A 49 -11.16 1.78 -12.34
CA ALA A 49 -10.69 1.99 -10.98
C ALA A 49 -10.77 3.46 -10.57
N SER A 50 -11.22 3.71 -9.35
CA SER A 50 -11.16 5.03 -8.72
C SER A 50 -10.68 4.93 -7.29
N LEU A 51 -10.00 6.00 -6.81
CA LEU A 51 -9.50 6.04 -5.44
C LEU A 51 -10.65 6.16 -4.44
N VAL A 52 -10.66 5.27 -3.45
CA VAL A 52 -11.59 5.30 -2.32
C VAL A 52 -10.81 5.30 -1.03
N ASP A 53 -10.97 6.34 -0.20
CA ASP A 53 -10.24 6.50 1.04
C ASP A 53 -10.80 5.58 2.14
N LEU A 54 -9.90 4.89 2.86
CA LEU A 54 -10.15 4.26 4.14
C LEU A 54 -9.30 4.91 5.23
N PHE A 55 -9.86 4.93 6.45
CA PHE A 55 -9.31 5.65 7.59
C PHE A 55 -9.03 4.68 8.75
N PRO A 56 -7.83 4.72 9.35
CA PRO A 56 -7.51 3.94 10.53
C PRO A 56 -8.26 4.49 11.76
N ALA A 57 -8.76 3.59 12.60
CA ALA A 57 -9.48 3.94 13.81
C ALA A 57 -9.13 3.01 14.99
N GLY A 58 -9.19 3.52 16.21
CA GLY A 58 -8.97 2.75 17.44
C GLY A 58 -7.49 2.45 17.72
N LYS A 59 -7.20 1.27 18.33
CA LYS A 59 -5.87 0.92 18.84
C LYS A 59 -5.14 -0.05 17.93
N GLY A 60 -4.22 0.46 17.12
CA GLY A 60 -3.42 -0.30 16.16
C GLY A 60 -2.33 -1.22 16.76
N ALA A 61 -1.99 -1.09 18.04
CA ALA A 61 -0.97 -1.97 18.66
C ALA A 61 -1.38 -3.45 18.71
N ARG A 62 -2.67 -3.74 18.73
CA ARG A 62 -3.22 -5.06 18.41
C ARG A 62 -3.73 -5.01 16.97
N VAL A 63 -5.03 -4.92 16.77
CA VAL A 63 -5.66 -4.67 15.48
C VAL A 63 -6.76 -3.63 15.71
N GLY A 64 -6.57 -2.42 15.17
CA GLY A 64 -7.58 -1.39 15.11
C GLY A 64 -8.55 -1.63 13.94
N ALA A 65 -9.45 -0.70 13.71
CA ALA A 65 -10.37 -0.74 12.58
C ALA A 65 -9.83 0.07 11.38
N LEU A 66 -10.11 -0.42 10.18
CA LEU A 66 -9.95 0.33 8.92
C LEU A 66 -11.35 0.57 8.35
N ALA A 67 -11.78 1.82 8.26
CA ALA A 67 -13.17 2.20 8.02
C ALA A 67 -13.30 3.28 6.96
N MET A 68 -14.49 3.42 6.37
CA MET A 68 -14.78 4.48 5.39
C MET A 68 -14.99 5.87 6.04
N ALA A 69 -15.17 5.93 7.35
CA ALA A 69 -15.34 7.19 8.08
C ALA A 69 -14.03 7.59 8.75
N ALA A 70 -13.67 8.86 8.64
CA ALA A 70 -12.53 9.42 9.33
C ALA A 70 -12.67 9.29 10.85
N SER A 71 -11.55 9.10 11.53
CA SER A 71 -11.47 8.98 12.98
C SER A 71 -10.53 10.03 13.56
N SER A 72 -10.41 10.05 14.87
CA SER A 72 -9.49 10.93 15.59
C SER A 72 -8.72 10.16 16.67
N GLY A 73 -7.67 10.79 17.15
CA GLY A 73 -6.80 10.26 18.19
C GLY A 73 -5.41 9.96 17.72
N GLU A 74 -4.52 9.73 18.68
CA GLU A 74 -3.10 9.49 18.42
C GLU A 74 -2.74 8.04 18.75
N GLN A 75 -1.89 7.45 17.93
CA GLN A 75 -1.30 6.14 18.15
C GLN A 75 0.21 6.23 18.03
N SER A 76 0.94 5.52 18.87
CA SER A 76 2.40 5.54 18.83
C SER A 76 2.97 4.15 18.63
N LEU A 77 4.10 4.12 17.95
CA LEU A 77 4.94 2.93 17.79
C LEU A 77 6.40 3.28 18.11
N THR A 78 7.16 2.27 18.51
CA THR A 78 8.62 2.40 18.72
C THR A 78 9.32 1.51 17.71
N ASP A 79 10.25 2.08 16.97
CA ASP A 79 10.98 1.38 15.92
C ASP A 79 11.70 0.11 16.43
N ALA A 80 11.57 -0.96 15.67
CA ALA A 80 12.26 -2.24 15.86
C ALA A 80 13.03 -2.59 14.59
N PRO A 81 14.18 -1.96 14.35
CA PRO A 81 14.84 -1.96 13.03
C PRO A 81 15.32 -3.34 12.55
N ALA A 82 15.35 -4.34 13.41
CA ALA A 82 15.71 -5.72 13.05
C ALA A 82 14.50 -6.61 12.73
N THR A 83 13.28 -6.12 12.92
CA THR A 83 12.04 -6.90 12.70
C THR A 83 11.54 -6.65 11.27
N SER A 84 11.38 -7.71 10.50
CA SER A 84 10.87 -7.64 9.13
C SER A 84 9.39 -7.23 9.07
N GLY A 85 8.95 -6.74 7.91
CA GLY A 85 7.53 -6.43 7.67
C GLY A 85 6.63 -7.65 7.84
N ALA A 86 7.08 -8.85 7.44
CA ALA A 86 6.34 -10.10 7.61
C ALA A 86 6.16 -10.46 9.09
N GLU A 87 7.21 -10.37 9.91
CA GLU A 87 7.12 -10.59 11.37
C GLU A 87 6.17 -9.58 12.03
N HIS A 88 6.20 -8.32 11.58
CA HIS A 88 5.23 -7.31 12.05
C HIS A 88 3.79 -7.67 11.68
N ALA A 89 3.54 -8.17 10.48
CA ALA A 89 2.20 -8.54 10.01
C ALA A 89 1.64 -9.78 10.74
N GLN A 90 2.48 -10.76 11.03
CA GLN A 90 2.13 -11.99 11.76
C GLN A 90 1.86 -11.76 13.25
N ALA A 91 2.50 -10.76 13.85
CA ALA A 91 2.39 -10.51 15.27
C ALA A 91 0.94 -10.18 15.69
N SER A 92 0.39 -10.92 16.63
CA SER A 92 -0.94 -10.65 17.21
C SER A 92 -1.03 -9.30 17.94
N SER A 93 0.11 -8.80 18.45
CA SER A 93 0.26 -7.46 19.00
C SER A 93 1.72 -7.02 18.91
N SER A 94 1.95 -5.72 18.71
CA SER A 94 3.29 -5.15 18.68
C SER A 94 3.27 -3.70 19.15
N LYS A 95 4.36 -3.29 19.81
CA LYS A 95 4.64 -1.87 20.09
C LYS A 95 5.42 -1.20 18.95
N ALA A 96 5.88 -1.98 17.98
CA ALA A 96 6.73 -1.50 16.89
C ALA A 96 5.95 -1.31 15.58
N ARG A 97 4.65 -1.65 15.55
CA ARG A 97 3.77 -1.39 14.41
C ARG A 97 2.36 -1.01 14.86
N LEU A 98 1.62 -0.35 13.97
CA LEU A 98 0.16 -0.19 14.05
C LEU A 98 -0.46 -1.00 12.92
N LEU A 99 -1.52 -1.78 13.21
CA LEU A 99 -2.27 -2.55 12.22
C LEU A 99 -3.77 -2.21 12.38
N PHE A 100 -4.41 -1.91 11.26
CA PHE A 100 -5.84 -1.58 11.20
C PHE A 100 -6.48 -2.46 10.14
N ALA A 101 -7.55 -3.17 10.49
CA ALA A 101 -8.20 -4.11 9.61
C ALA A 101 -9.63 -3.68 9.26
N SER A 102 -10.02 -3.89 8.00
CA SER A 102 -11.41 -3.78 7.57
C SER A 102 -12.28 -4.87 8.21
N PRO A 103 -13.60 -4.80 8.13
CA PRO A 103 -14.45 -5.99 8.24
C PRO A 103 -14.00 -7.07 7.24
N LYS A 104 -14.38 -8.33 7.48
CA LYS A 104 -14.19 -9.38 6.47
C LYS A 104 -14.99 -9.04 5.22
N LEU A 105 -14.36 -9.18 4.07
CA LEU A 105 -15.01 -9.00 2.79
C LEU A 105 -16.10 -10.07 2.61
N VAL A 106 -17.29 -9.67 2.19
CA VAL A 106 -18.39 -10.58 1.86
C VAL A 106 -18.45 -10.91 0.37
N ALA A 107 -17.78 -10.11 -0.47
CA ALA A 107 -17.56 -10.33 -1.89
C ALA A 107 -16.10 -10.04 -2.26
N PRO A 108 -15.56 -10.60 -3.35
CA PRO A 108 -14.22 -10.27 -3.81
C PRO A 108 -14.08 -8.79 -4.14
N LEU A 109 -12.89 -8.22 -3.86
CA LEU A 109 -12.57 -6.82 -4.13
C LEU A 109 -11.41 -6.73 -5.12
N HIS A 110 -11.64 -6.13 -6.29
CA HIS A 110 -10.62 -5.91 -7.30
C HIS A 110 -9.95 -4.53 -7.08
N LEU A 111 -8.64 -4.55 -6.88
CA LEU A 111 -7.79 -3.37 -6.73
C LEU A 111 -6.85 -3.30 -7.94
N SER A 112 -6.77 -2.15 -8.61
CA SER A 112 -5.93 -1.98 -9.81
C SER A 112 -5.37 -0.57 -9.90
N GLY A 113 -4.08 -0.40 -9.63
CA GLY A 113 -3.39 0.88 -9.75
C GLY A 113 -2.49 1.23 -8.58
N HIS A 114 -2.33 2.53 -8.34
CA HIS A 114 -1.52 3.06 -7.26
C HIS A 114 -2.38 3.34 -6.03
N TYR A 115 -1.87 2.91 -4.88
CA TYR A 115 -2.43 3.27 -3.57
C TYR A 115 -1.84 4.60 -3.12
N GLU A 116 -2.63 5.45 -2.48
CA GLU A 116 -2.16 6.76 -1.99
C GLU A 116 -2.25 6.81 -0.47
N MET A 117 -1.11 6.96 0.19
CA MET A 117 -1.03 7.11 1.64
C MET A 117 -0.92 8.58 2.00
N LYS A 118 -1.81 9.04 2.88
CA LYS A 118 -1.69 10.31 3.60
C LYS A 118 -1.48 9.99 5.06
N VAL A 119 -0.48 10.59 5.68
CA VAL A 119 -0.20 10.34 7.10
C VAL A 119 0.32 11.58 7.79
N ARG A 120 -0.26 11.89 8.94
CA ARG A 120 0.19 12.93 9.84
C ARG A 120 1.01 12.30 10.95
N VAL A 121 2.31 12.59 10.99
CA VAL A 121 3.26 11.89 11.85
C VAL A 121 4.20 12.85 12.58
N ALA A 122 4.49 12.53 13.84
CA ALA A 122 5.56 13.18 14.61
C ALA A 122 6.61 12.13 15.02
N SER A 123 7.87 12.55 15.10
CA SER A 123 8.98 11.74 15.59
C SER A 123 9.57 12.35 16.84
N ASN A 124 10.08 11.50 17.75
CA ASN A 124 10.87 11.96 18.89
C ASN A 124 12.33 12.28 18.52
N LYS A 125 12.71 12.13 17.25
CA LYS A 125 14.07 12.37 16.74
C LYS A 125 14.04 13.17 15.44
N PRO A 126 15.16 13.82 15.08
CA PRO A 126 15.25 14.59 13.85
C PRO A 126 15.28 13.73 12.57
N ALA A 127 15.44 12.41 12.72
CA ALA A 127 15.44 11.45 11.62
C ALA A 127 14.56 10.24 11.94
N ALA A 128 13.76 9.80 10.97
CA ALA A 128 12.90 8.64 11.07
C ALA A 128 12.62 8.06 9.67
N ASN A 129 12.28 6.77 9.62
CA ASN A 129 11.68 6.15 8.45
C ASN A 129 10.18 5.95 8.69
N LEU A 130 9.43 5.83 7.61
CA LEU A 130 8.04 5.42 7.63
C LEU A 130 7.81 4.37 6.56
N SER A 131 7.34 3.21 6.97
CA SER A 131 6.96 2.10 6.11
C SER A 131 5.47 1.83 6.24
N VAL A 132 4.83 1.58 5.11
CA VAL A 132 3.40 1.23 5.04
C VAL A 132 3.23 0.01 4.15
N TRP A 133 2.59 -1.00 4.70
CA TRP A 133 2.15 -2.17 3.95
C TRP A 133 0.63 -2.25 3.96
N LEU A 134 0.05 -2.52 2.81
CA LEU A 134 -1.31 -3.00 2.68
C LEU A 134 -1.24 -4.52 2.51
N VAL A 135 -1.93 -5.24 3.38
CA VAL A 135 -1.88 -6.71 3.44
C VAL A 135 -3.30 -7.28 3.44
N SER A 136 -3.46 -8.52 3.01
CA SER A 136 -4.65 -9.31 3.29
C SER A 136 -4.47 -10.08 4.61
N LEU A 137 -5.55 -10.21 5.36
CA LEU A 137 -5.56 -10.90 6.65
C LEU A 137 -6.55 -12.07 6.64
N PRO A 138 -6.25 -13.19 7.33
CA PRO A 138 -5.08 -13.41 8.19
C PRO A 138 -3.77 -13.47 7.40
N PHE A 139 -2.68 -12.91 7.94
CA PHE A 139 -1.36 -12.99 7.34
C PHE A 139 -0.75 -14.37 7.68
N GLU A 140 -0.53 -15.20 6.69
CA GLU A 140 -0.06 -16.57 6.88
C GLU A 140 1.45 -16.64 7.10
N GLU A 141 1.90 -17.62 7.86
CA GLU A 141 3.33 -17.87 8.04
C GLU A 141 3.97 -18.29 6.71
N GLY A 142 5.08 -17.64 6.35
CA GLY A 142 5.75 -17.88 5.08
C GLY A 142 5.08 -17.23 3.87
N ALA A 143 4.07 -16.40 4.10
CA ALA A 143 3.43 -15.63 3.02
C ALA A 143 4.45 -14.82 2.21
N THR A 144 4.29 -14.88 0.91
CA THR A 144 5.08 -14.11 -0.05
C THR A 144 4.33 -12.84 -0.47
N ILE A 145 4.97 -12.02 -1.28
CA ILE A 145 4.31 -10.85 -1.88
C ILE A 145 3.07 -11.26 -2.70
N ASN A 146 3.06 -12.47 -3.25
CA ASN A 146 1.96 -12.99 -4.07
C ASN A 146 0.81 -13.58 -3.24
N ASP A 147 0.97 -13.69 -1.92
CA ASP A 147 -0.03 -14.34 -1.06
C ASP A 147 -0.80 -13.30 -0.25
N ASN A 148 -0.11 -12.56 0.63
CA ASN A 148 -0.78 -11.66 1.58
C ASN A 148 -0.32 -10.20 1.50
N ILE A 149 0.73 -9.88 0.75
CA ILE A 149 1.18 -8.50 0.60
C ILE A 149 0.54 -7.90 -0.65
N ILE A 150 -0.44 -7.03 -0.46
CA ILE A 150 -1.14 -6.35 -1.57
C ILE A 150 -0.24 -5.24 -2.14
N SER A 151 0.29 -4.38 -1.27
CA SER A 151 1.18 -3.30 -1.70
C SER A 151 2.07 -2.81 -0.58
N ARG A 152 3.16 -2.15 -0.92
CA ARG A 152 4.12 -1.57 0.01
C ARG A 152 4.57 -0.19 -0.44
N GLY A 153 4.90 0.66 0.53
CA GLY A 153 5.49 1.96 0.26
C GLY A 153 6.30 2.47 1.44
N TRP A 154 7.26 3.31 1.13
CA TRP A 154 8.19 3.87 2.10
C TRP A 154 8.29 5.38 1.89
N ALA A 155 8.42 6.11 2.97
CA ALA A 155 8.67 7.54 2.95
C ALA A 155 9.78 7.92 3.93
N ASP A 156 10.57 8.90 3.52
CA ASP A 156 11.50 9.58 4.41
C ASP A 156 10.88 10.92 4.84
N PRO A 157 10.43 11.06 6.09
CA PRO A 157 9.82 12.29 6.56
C PRO A 157 10.74 13.53 6.47
N GLN A 158 12.05 13.32 6.43
CA GLN A 158 13.02 14.40 6.27
C GLN A 158 13.03 14.93 4.83
N ASN A 159 12.71 14.08 3.87
CA ASN A 159 12.65 14.43 2.45
C ASN A 159 11.22 14.75 1.97
N ARG A 160 10.30 15.09 2.90
CA ARG A 160 8.88 15.38 2.61
C ARG A 160 8.64 16.50 1.60
N ASN A 161 9.55 17.45 1.50
CA ASN A 161 9.43 18.61 0.61
C ASN A 161 10.33 18.52 -0.62
N SER A 162 11.36 17.67 -0.60
CA SER A 162 12.33 17.55 -1.69
C SER A 162 13.01 16.20 -1.64
N MET A 163 13.17 15.56 -2.79
CA MET A 163 13.91 14.30 -2.92
C MET A 163 15.43 14.49 -2.81
N THR A 164 15.93 15.71 -2.94
CA THR A 164 17.36 16.03 -2.97
C THR A 164 17.83 16.85 -1.78
N GLU A 165 16.90 17.46 -1.03
CA GLU A 165 17.21 18.31 0.11
C GLU A 165 16.50 17.79 1.36
N SER A 166 17.27 17.37 2.34
CA SER A 166 16.74 16.88 3.61
C SER A 166 16.44 18.02 4.56
N SER A 167 15.26 18.00 5.17
CA SER A 167 14.83 18.91 6.24
C SER A 167 14.60 18.10 7.52
N PRO A 168 15.55 18.13 8.49
CA PRO A 168 15.39 17.39 9.74
C PRO A 168 14.05 17.66 10.42
N LEU A 169 13.50 16.64 11.06
CA LEU A 169 12.28 16.77 11.85
C LEU A 169 12.56 17.52 13.15
N VAL A 170 11.62 18.32 13.61
CA VAL A 170 11.62 18.87 14.96
C VAL A 170 10.93 17.85 15.88
N PRO A 171 11.63 17.32 16.90
CA PRO A 171 11.06 16.30 17.76
C PRO A 171 9.74 16.73 18.40
N GLY A 172 8.70 15.92 18.21
CA GLY A 172 7.34 16.16 18.72
C GLY A 172 6.45 17.00 17.81
N GLU A 173 6.98 17.64 16.78
CA GLU A 173 6.15 18.36 15.80
C GLU A 173 5.61 17.43 14.72
N TYR A 174 4.34 17.62 14.38
CA TYR A 174 3.68 16.87 13.32
C TYR A 174 4.06 17.42 11.93
N VAL A 175 4.29 16.47 11.02
CA VAL A 175 4.41 16.73 9.58
C VAL A 175 3.41 15.89 8.82
N ASP A 176 2.94 16.42 7.69
CA ASP A 176 2.05 15.71 6.79
C ASP A 176 2.88 15.11 5.65
N LEU A 177 2.65 13.83 5.37
CA LEU A 177 3.25 13.10 4.26
C LEU A 177 2.15 12.62 3.32
N ALA A 178 2.42 12.71 2.02
CA ALA A 178 1.61 12.07 1.00
C ALA A 178 2.54 11.35 0.03
N PHE A 179 2.34 10.05 -0.15
CA PHE A 179 3.16 9.24 -1.04
C PHE A 179 2.36 8.06 -1.60
N ARG A 180 2.85 7.49 -2.68
CA ARG A 180 2.26 6.31 -3.30
C ARG A 180 2.94 5.04 -2.83
N LEU A 181 2.14 3.99 -2.64
CA LEU A 181 2.66 2.64 -2.53
C LEU A 181 2.90 2.08 -3.94
N MET A 182 3.57 0.93 -4.01
CA MET A 182 3.81 0.23 -5.28
C MET A 182 2.48 -0.07 -5.98
N PRO A 183 2.43 0.08 -7.31
CA PRO A 183 1.24 -0.27 -8.08
C PRO A 183 1.03 -1.78 -8.08
N ASP A 184 -0.24 -2.19 -8.10
CA ASP A 184 -0.61 -3.59 -8.16
C ASP A 184 -1.93 -3.78 -8.92
N ASP A 185 -2.22 -5.02 -9.31
CA ASP A 185 -3.52 -5.46 -9.82
C ASP A 185 -3.85 -6.81 -9.17
N GLN A 186 -4.74 -6.80 -8.21
CA GLN A 186 -5.06 -7.96 -7.39
C GLN A 186 -6.55 -8.03 -7.06
N VAL A 187 -7.07 -9.25 -6.97
CA VAL A 187 -8.40 -9.52 -6.44
C VAL A 187 -8.28 -10.12 -5.05
N VAL A 188 -8.66 -9.35 -4.04
CA VAL A 188 -8.72 -9.83 -2.65
C VAL A 188 -9.99 -10.66 -2.48
N PRO A 189 -9.91 -11.95 -2.09
CA PRO A 189 -11.07 -12.83 -2.04
C PRO A 189 -12.02 -12.50 -0.89
N ALA A 190 -13.28 -12.91 -1.02
CA ALA A 190 -14.24 -12.88 0.08
C ALA A 190 -13.74 -13.73 1.26
N GLY A 191 -14.04 -13.28 2.47
CA GLY A 191 -13.57 -13.91 3.71
C GLY A 191 -12.28 -13.32 4.29
N GLU A 192 -11.48 -12.66 3.47
CA GLU A 192 -10.29 -11.93 3.90
C GLU A 192 -10.61 -10.50 4.40
N GLN A 193 -9.64 -9.84 5.01
CA GLN A 193 -9.71 -8.45 5.44
C GLN A 193 -8.56 -7.65 4.82
N LEU A 194 -8.80 -6.41 4.50
CA LEU A 194 -7.74 -5.46 4.19
C LEU A 194 -7.06 -5.01 5.48
N GLY A 195 -5.75 -5.11 5.56
CA GLY A 195 -4.94 -4.68 6.69
C GLY A 195 -4.00 -3.54 6.32
N LEU A 196 -4.20 -2.35 6.89
CA LEU A 196 -3.24 -1.25 6.81
C LEU A 196 -2.24 -1.37 7.94
N MET A 197 -0.99 -1.63 7.63
CA MET A 197 0.11 -1.72 8.59
C MET A 197 1.06 -0.52 8.44
N ILE A 198 1.32 0.16 9.56
CA ILE A 198 2.24 1.31 9.63
C ILE A 198 3.34 0.96 10.63
N PHE A 199 4.59 1.08 10.22
CA PHE A 199 5.77 0.83 11.05
C PHE A 199 6.93 1.76 10.62
N ALA A 200 8.06 1.74 11.31
CA ALA A 200 9.14 2.64 11.01
C ALA A 200 10.14 2.02 10.03
N SER A 201 11.12 1.28 10.51
CA SER A 201 12.15 0.65 9.68
C SER A 201 11.68 -0.64 9.04
N ASP A 202 11.97 -0.80 7.77
CA ASP A 202 11.81 -2.03 7.01
C ASP A 202 13.21 -2.51 6.59
N PRO A 203 13.80 -3.50 7.29
CA PRO A 203 15.22 -3.85 7.14
C PRO A 203 15.60 -4.32 5.74
N GLU A 204 14.62 -4.75 4.94
CA GLU A 204 14.85 -5.18 3.56
C GLU A 204 14.90 -4.01 2.57
N PHE A 205 14.31 -2.86 2.93
CA PHE A 205 14.07 -1.75 1.99
C PHE A 205 14.53 -0.38 2.49
N THR A 206 14.78 -0.20 3.79
CA THR A 206 15.13 1.12 4.35
C THR A 206 16.45 1.09 5.09
N LEU A 207 17.12 2.24 5.13
CA LEU A 207 18.24 2.45 6.04
C LEU A 207 17.72 2.46 7.48
N GLN A 208 18.52 1.95 8.41
CA GLN A 208 18.13 1.90 9.81
C GLN A 208 18.48 3.22 10.52
N PRO A 209 17.51 3.92 11.12
CA PRO A 209 17.77 5.06 11.96
C PRO A 209 18.38 4.64 13.32
N LYS A 210 18.81 5.63 14.12
CA LYS A 210 19.30 5.36 15.47
C LYS A 210 18.20 4.70 16.32
N ALA A 211 18.57 3.68 17.09
CA ALA A 211 17.66 2.96 17.99
C ALA A 211 16.85 3.89 18.91
N GLY A 212 15.64 3.48 19.28
CA GLY A 212 14.71 4.22 20.15
C GLY A 212 13.96 5.35 19.43
N THR A 213 13.85 5.33 18.12
CA THR A 213 12.95 6.20 17.35
C THR A 213 11.51 5.82 17.66
N LYS A 214 10.72 6.82 18.07
CA LYS A 214 9.29 6.67 18.30
C LYS A 214 8.53 7.55 17.34
N LEU A 215 7.55 6.97 16.65
CA LEU A 215 6.60 7.70 15.82
C LEU A 215 5.26 7.82 16.54
N THR A 216 4.62 8.96 16.37
CA THR A 216 3.23 9.19 16.79
C THR A 216 2.44 9.56 15.55
N ILE A 217 1.37 8.80 15.30
CA ILE A 217 0.47 8.96 14.14
C ILE A 217 -0.81 9.62 14.63
N ASP A 218 -1.17 10.75 14.03
CA ASP A 218 -2.47 11.39 14.21
C ASP A 218 -3.46 10.79 13.22
N LEU A 219 -4.44 10.05 13.74
CA LEU A 219 -5.42 9.34 12.91
C LEU A 219 -6.34 10.30 12.15
N SER A 220 -6.54 11.53 12.64
CA SER A 220 -7.38 12.52 11.97
C SER A 220 -6.80 13.02 10.64
N GLY A 221 -5.48 12.95 10.48
CA GLY A 221 -4.75 13.31 9.26
C GLY A 221 -4.24 12.09 8.48
N THR A 222 -4.78 10.89 8.75
CA THR A 222 -4.24 9.64 8.17
C THR A 222 -5.32 8.90 7.39
N SER A 223 -5.03 8.56 6.13
CA SER A 223 -5.88 7.73 5.27
C SER A 223 -5.07 6.95 4.25
N ILE A 224 -5.68 5.90 3.71
CA ILE A 224 -5.18 5.18 2.53
C ILE A 224 -6.25 5.19 1.44
N GLY A 225 -5.90 5.73 0.27
CA GLY A 225 -6.70 5.66 -0.96
C GLY A 225 -6.43 4.35 -1.69
N LEU A 226 -7.47 3.55 -1.89
CA LEU A 226 -7.43 2.28 -2.60
C LEU A 226 -7.91 2.47 -4.04
N PRO A 227 -7.19 1.98 -5.08
CA PRO A 227 -7.63 2.02 -6.47
C PRO A 227 -8.65 0.91 -6.75
N VAL A 228 -9.91 1.13 -6.37
CA VAL A 228 -10.98 0.13 -6.43
C VAL A 228 -11.63 0.14 -7.82
N VAL A 229 -11.65 -1.01 -8.48
CA VAL A 229 -12.41 -1.22 -9.72
C VAL A 229 -13.89 -1.23 -9.37
N GLY A 230 -14.68 -0.36 -10.02
CA GLY A 230 -16.07 -0.07 -9.66
C GLY A 230 -16.24 0.92 -8.50
N GLY A 231 -15.14 1.47 -7.97
CA GLY A 231 -15.14 2.58 -7.03
C GLY A 231 -15.78 2.29 -5.68
N GLU A 232 -16.36 3.34 -5.07
CA GLU A 232 -16.95 3.28 -3.73
C GLU A 232 -18.10 2.27 -3.63
N ALA A 233 -18.88 2.10 -4.69
CA ALA A 233 -19.99 1.14 -4.71
C ALA A 233 -19.48 -0.30 -4.56
N ALA A 234 -18.44 -0.67 -5.32
CA ALA A 234 -17.83 -1.99 -5.23
C ALA A 234 -17.18 -2.23 -3.84
N LEU A 235 -16.54 -1.20 -3.26
CA LEU A 235 -16.00 -1.32 -1.91
C LEU A 235 -17.10 -1.52 -0.85
N LYS A 236 -18.19 -0.78 -0.94
CA LYS A 236 -19.36 -0.96 -0.03
C LYS A 236 -19.94 -2.35 -0.14
N GLU A 237 -20.18 -2.83 -1.35
CA GLU A 237 -20.65 -4.20 -1.61
C GLU A 237 -19.70 -5.23 -0.99
N ALA A 238 -18.39 -5.10 -1.24
CA ALA A 238 -17.39 -6.01 -0.68
C ALA A 238 -17.35 -5.98 0.85
N LEU A 239 -17.62 -4.82 1.48
CA LEU A 239 -17.69 -4.66 2.93
C LEU A 239 -19.07 -5.05 3.53
N GLY A 240 -20.06 -5.47 2.71
CA GLY A 240 -21.42 -5.78 3.15
C GLY A 240 -22.17 -4.54 3.67
N ARG A 241 -21.97 -3.40 3.04
CA ARG A 241 -22.61 -2.13 3.40
C ARG A 241 -23.48 -1.66 2.25
N ASP A 242 -24.65 -1.21 2.55
CA ASP A 242 -25.59 -0.57 1.61
C ASP A 242 -25.18 0.90 1.33
#